data_be61474a938076addbca04950ff8422d
#
_entry.id   be61474a938076addbca04950ff8422d
#
_cell.length_a   1.000
_cell.length_b   1.000
_cell.length_c   1.000
_cell.angle_alpha   90.00
_cell.angle_beta   90.00
_cell.angle_gamma   90.00
#
_symmetry.space_group_name_H-M   'P 1'
#
loop_
_entity.id
_entity.type
_entity.pdbx_description
1 polymer ?
#
loop_
_entity_poly.entity_id
_entity_poly.type
_entity_poly.pdbx_seq_one_letter_code
_entity_poly.pdbx_strand_id
1 'polypeptide(L)'
;MTPDDAAEVERVELAEVAAGAARAVAGVVRLQPGLVGLLKQLAAQAWERATGRPVPDIAGIDVELRADGRVEIGARIVTAATHRAAEVGAAVHAAISTAVESVTGRAPQVRVRIVEIDLEPNR
;
A
#
# COMPACT_ATOMS: atom_id res chain seq x y z
N MET A 1 12.13 19.72 9.23
CA MET A 1 11.65 18.32 9.22
C MET A 1 12.57 17.46 10.09
N THR A 2 11.99 16.74 11.04
CA THR A 2 12.76 15.84 11.91
C THR A 2 13.03 14.51 11.19
N PRO A 3 13.99 13.69 11.65
CA PRO A 3 14.19 12.34 11.09
C PRO A 3 12.91 11.46 11.15
N ASP A 4 12.12 11.60 12.22
CA ASP A 4 10.85 10.86 12.33
C ASP A 4 9.83 11.32 11.28
N ASP A 5 9.74 12.63 11.03
CA ASP A 5 8.88 13.16 9.98
C ASP A 5 9.33 12.68 8.59
N ALA A 6 10.63 12.64 8.35
CA ALA A 6 11.18 12.15 7.08
C ALA A 6 10.81 10.69 6.85
N ALA A 7 10.88 9.84 7.89
CA ALA A 7 10.48 8.44 7.80
C ALA A 7 8.98 8.30 7.52
N GLU A 8 8.14 9.13 8.17
CA GLU A 8 6.70 9.09 7.91
C GLU A 8 6.35 9.54 6.49
N VAL A 9 7.03 10.56 5.98
CA VAL A 9 6.87 11.00 4.59
C VAL A 9 7.24 9.87 3.63
N GLU A 10 8.35 9.19 3.87
CA GLU A 10 8.78 8.07 3.05
C GLU A 10 7.75 6.94 3.07
N ARG A 11 7.18 6.61 4.23
CA ARG A 11 6.13 5.60 4.33
C ARG A 11 4.93 5.95 3.46
N VAL A 12 4.49 7.22 3.50
CA VAL A 12 3.35 7.67 2.69
C VAL A 12 3.67 7.59 1.20
N GLU A 13 4.87 8.00 0.79
CA GLU A 13 5.28 7.93 -0.61
C GLU A 13 5.30 6.49 -1.13
N LEU A 14 5.86 5.57 -0.35
CA LEU A 14 5.91 4.16 -0.73
C LEU A 14 4.52 3.53 -0.71
N ALA A 15 3.67 3.92 0.26
CA ALA A 15 2.29 3.45 0.30
C ALA A 15 1.49 3.93 -0.91
N GLU A 16 1.72 5.16 -1.37
CA GLU A 16 1.08 5.67 -2.58
C GLU A 16 1.50 4.89 -3.82
N VAL A 17 2.80 4.60 -3.95
CA VAL A 17 3.33 3.80 -5.05
C VAL A 17 2.70 2.40 -5.04
N ALA A 18 2.67 1.76 -3.87
CA ALA A 18 2.10 0.43 -3.72
C ALA A 18 0.59 0.41 -4.00
N ALA A 19 -0.15 1.40 -3.50
CA ALA A 19 -1.58 1.52 -3.73
C ALA A 19 -1.90 1.66 -5.21
N GLY A 20 -1.17 2.52 -5.91
CA GLY A 20 -1.34 2.70 -7.35
C GLY A 20 -1.08 1.42 -8.14
N ALA A 21 -0.01 0.71 -7.79
CA ALA A 21 0.33 -0.57 -8.42
C ALA A 21 -0.77 -1.61 -8.18
N ALA A 22 -1.25 -1.72 -6.94
CA ALA A 22 -2.28 -2.69 -6.59
C ALA A 22 -3.60 -2.40 -7.31
N ARG A 23 -4.02 -1.14 -7.35
CA ARG A 23 -5.28 -0.75 -8.01
C ARG A 23 -5.26 -0.97 -9.51
N ALA A 24 -4.09 -0.97 -10.13
CA ALA A 24 -3.95 -1.20 -11.56
C ALA A 24 -4.07 -2.67 -11.95
N VAL A 25 -4.06 -3.60 -11.01
CA VAL A 25 -4.16 -5.02 -11.29
C VAL A 25 -5.61 -5.41 -11.58
N ALA A 26 -5.81 -6.10 -12.71
CA ALA A 26 -7.15 -6.62 -13.06
C ALA A 26 -7.64 -7.56 -11.97
N GLY A 27 -8.90 -7.41 -11.58
CA GLY A 27 -9.51 -8.21 -10.52
C GLY A 27 -9.46 -7.58 -9.14
N VAL A 28 -8.69 -6.51 -8.94
CA VAL A 28 -8.73 -5.74 -7.69
C VAL A 28 -9.92 -4.78 -7.76
N VAL A 29 -10.86 -4.94 -6.84
CA VAL A 29 -12.03 -4.05 -6.73
C VAL A 29 -11.66 -2.80 -5.94
N ARG A 30 -10.99 -3.00 -4.82
CA ARG A 30 -10.56 -1.91 -3.94
C ARG A 30 -9.53 -2.43 -2.94
N LEU A 31 -8.85 -1.50 -2.31
CA LEU A 31 -8.06 -1.75 -1.11
C LEU A 31 -8.96 -1.54 0.10
N GLN A 32 -8.73 -2.29 1.18
CA GLN A 32 -9.56 -2.20 2.37
C GLN A 32 -8.71 -1.88 3.59
N PRO A 33 -9.03 -0.79 4.32
CA PRO A 33 -8.23 -0.39 5.48
C PRO A 33 -8.26 -1.44 6.59
N GLY A 34 -7.15 -1.52 7.32
CA GLY A 34 -7.06 -2.32 8.53
C GLY A 34 -7.42 -1.49 9.76
N LEU A 35 -7.14 -2.04 10.95
CA LEU A 35 -7.52 -1.44 12.23
C LEU A 35 -6.50 -0.45 12.80
N VAL A 36 -5.52 0.01 12.03
CA VAL A 36 -4.37 0.78 12.53
C VAL A 36 -4.60 2.29 12.32
N GLY A 37 -5.58 2.86 13.05
CA GLY A 37 -5.98 4.25 12.84
C GLY A 37 -5.01 5.32 13.35
N LEU A 38 -4.43 5.12 14.54
CA LEU A 38 -3.60 6.15 15.20
C LEU A 38 -2.28 6.41 14.49
N LEU A 39 -1.60 5.36 14.03
CA LEU A 39 -0.33 5.49 13.31
C LEU A 39 -0.52 6.24 11.99
N LYS A 40 -1.66 6.04 11.34
CA LYS A 40 -1.97 6.73 10.08
C LYS A 40 -2.23 8.23 10.29
N GLN A 41 -2.78 8.61 11.44
CA GLN A 41 -2.96 10.04 11.76
C GLN A 41 -1.63 10.76 11.92
N LEU A 42 -0.65 10.12 12.57
CA LEU A 42 0.68 10.69 12.73
C LEU A 42 1.40 10.84 11.39
N ALA A 43 1.27 9.83 10.53
CA ALA A 43 1.82 9.88 9.18
C ALA A 43 1.17 10.99 8.35
N ALA A 44 -0.15 11.16 8.47
CA ALA A 44 -0.88 12.21 7.78
C ALA A 44 -0.41 13.60 8.19
N GLN A 45 -0.22 13.83 9.48
CA GLN A 45 0.28 15.11 9.99
C GLN A 45 1.69 15.42 9.48
N ALA A 46 2.58 14.42 9.50
CA ALA A 46 3.94 14.58 9.00
C ALA A 46 3.95 14.89 7.51
N TRP A 47 3.13 14.20 6.73
CA TRP A 47 3.00 14.43 5.30
C TRP A 47 2.54 15.86 4.99
N GLU A 48 1.47 16.32 5.68
CA GLU A 48 0.93 17.66 5.47
C GLU A 48 1.93 18.75 5.84
N ARG A 49 2.68 18.57 6.94
CA ARG A 49 3.73 19.52 7.33
C ARG A 49 4.86 19.59 6.31
N ALA A 50 5.26 18.44 5.75
CA ALA A 50 6.40 18.38 4.86
C ALA A 50 6.06 18.79 3.43
N THR A 51 4.85 18.50 2.95
CA THR A 51 4.48 18.71 1.54
C THR A 51 3.45 19.81 1.33
N GLY A 52 2.69 20.19 2.36
CA GLY A 52 1.58 21.11 2.22
C GLY A 52 0.39 20.53 1.46
N ARG A 53 0.40 19.22 1.20
CA ARG A 53 -0.66 18.55 0.44
C ARG A 53 -1.40 17.56 1.33
N PRO A 54 -2.70 17.29 1.02
CA PRO A 54 -3.43 16.26 1.75
C PRO A 54 -2.82 14.87 1.49
N VAL A 55 -3.03 13.97 2.44
CA VAL A 55 -2.54 12.59 2.33
C VAL A 55 -3.25 11.90 1.16
N PRO A 56 -2.52 11.21 0.27
CA PRO A 56 -3.15 10.41 -0.78
C PRO A 56 -3.95 9.24 -0.20
N ASP A 57 -4.83 8.67 -1.01
CA ASP A 57 -5.61 7.51 -0.59
C ASP A 57 -4.71 6.27 -0.56
N ILE A 58 -4.22 5.95 0.62
CA ILE A 58 -3.35 4.81 0.89
C ILE A 58 -4.01 3.79 1.84
N ALA A 59 -5.32 3.92 2.07
CA ALA A 59 -6.04 2.98 2.91
C ALA A 59 -5.86 1.56 2.38
N GLY A 60 -5.56 0.63 3.27
CA GLY A 60 -5.32 -0.77 2.91
C GLY A 60 -3.86 -1.11 2.63
N ILE A 61 -2.97 -0.13 2.60
CA ILE A 61 -1.52 -0.35 2.46
C ILE A 61 -0.84 -0.03 3.79
N ASP A 62 0.01 -0.94 4.24
CA ASP A 62 0.86 -0.75 5.42
C ASP A 62 2.32 -0.83 4.99
N VAL A 63 3.11 0.13 5.41
CA VAL A 63 4.55 0.17 5.09
C VAL A 63 5.34 0.21 6.39
N GLU A 64 6.31 -0.69 6.53
CA GLU A 64 7.27 -0.66 7.62
C GLU A 64 8.67 -0.49 7.07
N LEU A 65 9.38 0.50 7.63
CA LEU A 65 10.78 0.76 7.32
C LEU A 65 11.62 0.19 8.45
N ARG A 66 12.37 -0.87 8.15
CA ARG A 66 13.22 -1.51 9.16
C ARG A 66 14.54 -0.78 9.32
N ALA A 67 15.15 -0.91 10.50
CA ALA A 67 16.41 -0.22 10.82
C ALA A 67 17.56 -0.61 9.88
N ASP A 68 17.53 -1.83 9.31
CA ASP A 68 18.53 -2.33 8.37
C ASP A 68 18.28 -1.90 6.92
N GLY A 69 17.29 -1.04 6.69
CA GLY A 69 16.93 -0.56 5.36
C GLY A 69 15.94 -1.42 4.60
N ARG A 70 15.47 -2.54 5.20
CA ARG A 70 14.45 -3.36 4.57
C ARG A 70 13.10 -2.65 4.58
N VAL A 71 12.36 -2.81 3.50
CA VAL A 71 11.00 -2.28 3.36
C VAL A 71 10.03 -3.46 3.35
N GLU A 72 9.03 -3.41 4.23
CA GLU A 72 7.97 -4.41 4.28
C GLU A 72 6.66 -3.74 3.94
N ILE A 73 5.90 -4.34 3.02
CA ILE A 73 4.63 -3.77 2.55
C ILE A 73 3.53 -4.82 2.67
N GLY A 74 2.44 -4.43 3.33
CA GLY A 74 1.22 -5.21 3.41
C GLY A 74 0.14 -4.55 2.57
N ALA A 75 -0.61 -5.34 1.82
CA ALA A 75 -1.76 -4.86 1.05
C ALA A 75 -2.97 -5.72 1.37
N ARG A 76 -4.09 -5.07 1.68
CA ARG A 76 -5.37 -5.71 1.95
C ARG A 76 -6.29 -5.42 0.77
N ILE A 77 -6.62 -6.46 0.00
CA ILE A 77 -7.36 -6.28 -1.25
C ILE A 77 -8.71 -6.99 -1.20
N VAL A 78 -9.66 -6.43 -1.94
CA VAL A 78 -10.92 -7.06 -2.27
C VAL A 78 -10.86 -7.44 -3.75
N THR A 79 -11.11 -8.70 -4.05
CA THR A 79 -11.05 -9.22 -5.43
C THR A 79 -12.44 -9.43 -6.01
N ALA A 80 -12.58 -9.24 -7.32
CA ALA A 80 -13.81 -9.55 -8.02
C ALA A 80 -13.97 -11.07 -8.16
N ALA A 81 -15.21 -11.56 -8.00
CA ALA A 81 -15.51 -12.99 -8.14
C ALA A 81 -15.27 -13.53 -9.56
N THR A 82 -15.19 -12.64 -10.55
CA THR A 82 -14.92 -12.99 -11.95
C THR A 82 -13.44 -13.35 -12.20
N HIS A 83 -12.59 -13.16 -11.23
CA HIS A 83 -11.15 -13.46 -11.31
C HIS A 83 -10.78 -14.49 -10.26
N ARG A 84 -9.72 -15.26 -10.53
CA ARG A 84 -9.18 -16.19 -9.53
C ARG A 84 -8.40 -15.40 -8.48
N ALA A 85 -8.84 -15.48 -7.23
CA ALA A 85 -8.26 -14.69 -6.14
C ALA A 85 -6.76 -14.94 -5.99
N ALA A 86 -6.31 -16.19 -6.09
CA ALA A 86 -4.88 -16.50 -5.98
C ALA A 86 -4.05 -15.85 -7.09
N GLU A 87 -4.58 -15.81 -8.30
CA GLU A 87 -3.91 -15.15 -9.43
C GLU A 87 -3.86 -13.64 -9.24
N VAL A 88 -4.96 -13.04 -8.77
CA VAL A 88 -5.00 -11.61 -8.46
C VAL A 88 -3.99 -11.28 -7.37
N GLY A 89 -3.95 -12.06 -6.30
CA GLY A 89 -2.99 -11.87 -5.21
C GLY A 89 -1.54 -11.94 -5.70
N ALA A 90 -1.22 -12.92 -6.54
CA ALA A 90 0.13 -13.05 -7.10
C ALA A 90 0.47 -11.85 -8.01
N ALA A 91 -0.48 -11.39 -8.81
CA ALA A 91 -0.27 -10.23 -9.68
C ALA A 91 -0.07 -8.94 -8.87
N VAL A 92 -0.82 -8.75 -7.79
CA VAL A 92 -0.65 -7.61 -6.89
C VAL A 92 0.73 -7.66 -6.22
N HIS A 93 1.14 -8.82 -5.74
CA HIS A 93 2.47 -9.02 -5.15
C HIS A 93 3.56 -8.59 -6.12
N ALA A 94 3.50 -9.08 -7.36
CA ALA A 94 4.48 -8.75 -8.38
C ALA A 94 4.46 -7.26 -8.75
N ALA A 95 3.27 -6.67 -8.89
CA ALA A 95 3.12 -5.27 -9.25
C ALA A 95 3.68 -4.33 -8.18
N ILE A 96 3.38 -4.61 -6.91
CA ILE A 96 3.91 -3.81 -5.78
C ILE A 96 5.42 -3.97 -5.71
N SER A 97 5.92 -5.20 -5.81
CA SER A 97 7.37 -5.48 -5.74
C SER A 97 8.12 -4.70 -6.81
N THR A 98 7.65 -4.74 -8.04
CA THR A 98 8.28 -4.04 -9.17
C THR A 98 8.23 -2.53 -8.97
N ALA A 99 7.08 -1.98 -8.60
CA ALA A 99 6.90 -0.55 -8.45
C ALA A 99 7.77 0.02 -7.32
N VAL A 100 7.81 -0.66 -6.18
CA VAL A 100 8.59 -0.19 -5.03
C VAL A 100 10.09 -0.35 -5.30
N GLU A 101 10.50 -1.44 -5.92
CA GLU A 101 11.90 -1.63 -6.29
C GLU A 101 12.39 -0.56 -7.26
N SER A 102 11.53 -0.13 -8.18
CA SER A 102 11.86 0.96 -9.11
C SER A 102 12.16 2.27 -8.40
N VAL A 103 11.50 2.52 -7.26
CA VAL A 103 11.67 3.76 -6.50
C VAL A 103 12.84 3.66 -5.51
N THR A 104 12.98 2.53 -4.85
CA THR A 104 13.96 2.37 -3.75
C THR A 104 15.28 1.77 -4.20
N GLY A 105 15.31 1.09 -5.35
CA GLY A 105 16.46 0.32 -5.81
C GLY A 105 16.61 -1.02 -5.10
N ARG A 106 15.67 -1.41 -4.23
CA ARG A 106 15.74 -2.65 -3.46
C ARG A 106 14.38 -3.36 -3.49
N ALA A 107 14.42 -4.68 -3.59
CA ALA A 107 13.20 -5.48 -3.56
C ALA A 107 12.57 -5.43 -2.16
N PRO A 108 11.30 -5.02 -2.04
CA PRO A 108 10.60 -5.04 -0.76
C PRO A 108 10.14 -6.44 -0.41
N GLN A 109 9.83 -6.66 0.86
CA GLN A 109 9.08 -7.83 1.28
C GLN A 109 7.60 -7.47 1.22
N VAL A 110 6.84 -8.18 0.39
CA VAL A 110 5.43 -7.87 0.15
C VAL A 110 4.54 -8.98 0.68
N ARG A 111 3.49 -8.60 1.38
CA ARG A 111 2.45 -9.52 1.83
C ARG A 111 1.10 -9.02 1.33
N VAL A 112 0.41 -9.84 0.56
CA VAL A 112 -0.92 -9.53 0.06
C VAL A 112 -1.93 -10.38 0.80
N ARG A 113 -2.97 -9.72 1.33
CA ARG A 113 -4.07 -10.40 2.00
C ARG A 113 -5.36 -10.13 1.25
N ILE A 114 -6.02 -11.19 0.82
CA ILE A 114 -7.35 -11.10 0.22
C ILE A 114 -8.35 -11.15 1.36
N VAL A 115 -9.02 -10.03 1.61
CA VAL A 115 -9.91 -9.90 2.77
C VAL A 115 -11.37 -10.10 2.41
N GLU A 116 -11.72 -10.01 1.14
CA GLU A 116 -13.08 -10.19 0.68
C GLU A 116 -13.09 -10.52 -0.81
N ILE A 117 -14.10 -11.29 -1.23
CA ILE A 117 -14.40 -11.51 -2.64
C ILE A 117 -15.74 -10.82 -2.91
N ASP A 118 -15.71 -9.84 -3.81
CA ASP A 118 -16.92 -9.11 -4.18
C ASP A 118 -17.67 -9.86 -5.26
N LEU A 119 -18.87 -10.30 -4.93
CA LEU A 119 -19.72 -11.08 -5.83
C LEU A 119 -20.42 -10.20 -6.88
N GLU A 120 -20.49 -8.89 -6.64
CA GLU A 120 -21.19 -7.95 -7.51
C GLU A 120 -20.37 -6.68 -7.73
N PRO A 121 -19.16 -6.79 -8.33
CA PRO A 121 -18.22 -5.66 -8.38
C PRO A 121 -18.66 -4.49 -9.25
N ASN A 122 -19.72 -4.64 -10.04
CA ASN A 122 -20.21 -3.59 -10.94
C ASN A 122 -21.40 -2.82 -10.41
N ARG A 123 -21.66 -2.92 -9.13
CA ARG A 123 -22.72 -2.15 -8.48
C ARG A 123 -22.22 -0.89 -7.85
#